data_b936c7ca51ff16414cf2be7a7f48aff5
#
_entry.id   b936c7ca51ff16414cf2be7a7f48aff5
#
_cell.length_a   1.000
_cell.length_b   1.000
_cell.length_c   1.000
_cell.angle_alpha   90.00
_cell.angle_beta   90.00
_cell.angle_gamma   90.00
#
_symmetry.space_group_name_H-M   'P 1'
#
loop_
_entity.id
_entity.type
_entity.pdbx_description
1 polymer ?
#
loop_
_entity_poly.entity_id
_entity_poly.type
_entity_poly.pdbx_seq_one_letter_code
_entity_poly.pdbx_strand_id
1 'polypeptide(L)'
;MIIVLILIGLILFLIFKLRRKPVQHFSKKEELDRERYEIEEILGFVKRTISDFINTNLLDLALSEEEYSRRKALVVELEKALKNANTGDIQEKVYLKQYIYDLLERKYGIDEHNVNWIIPFNEPDSLSDQDKFDILLHLYKKKYGFKGLEQLITQYHLDDLKSVIEDGSTESYIITSEEINKVYKMEAAKHKLDFHDRLSVVVQRIYSQYKGYGVIDDILNQKIDGVSGGVSGVPSSMQLLDDEVDLMNSMKKIKHHGYESVWIFYKGKSIHLSFLSYGSELELKRIVNNIYKYDNPSQMNEQTGFKVNELKDGSRVVVARPPFAESWAFWVRKFDLPNMSLEKLISDESADNAELPRELIKFFMKGARITAITGPQGAGKTSLMMAAVKYIPATYNLRIQELAFELNLRKLYPQRNTIAFRETDYITGQQGLDFQKKTDGTVNLLGEVATDPVAAWMIKMGQVASLFTIFTHHAKTFRDLMWSLRNALINTQAATDQKAAEEQVAKVIELDVHVERSSTGRRYIERITECIYQEHDDSALENIQSGDGLESKMDALIAIKKEEILRKTGRVWKDRNIVEYRDGKYIACEPLSKEKVHQMLSIMPPKDADNFRMFLKKYWGNVSYD
;
A
#
# COMPACT_ATOMS: atom_id res chain seq x y z
N MET A 1 34.38 26.46 -57.94
CA MET A 1 33.37 26.58 -56.84
C MET A 1 32.04 25.86 -57.19
N ILE A 2 31.44 26.05 -58.38
CA ILE A 2 30.16 25.45 -58.77
C ILE A 2 30.23 23.90 -58.86
N ILE A 3 31.30 23.32 -59.43
CA ILE A 3 31.50 21.87 -59.57
C ILE A 3 31.57 21.19 -58.22
N VAL A 4 32.22 21.80 -57.20
CA VAL A 4 32.34 21.27 -55.84
C VAL A 4 30.98 21.23 -55.11
N LEU A 5 30.16 22.26 -55.30
CA LEU A 5 28.81 22.29 -54.74
C LEU A 5 27.87 21.26 -55.37
N ILE A 6 28.01 20.97 -56.70
CA ILE A 6 27.24 19.92 -57.34
C ILE A 6 27.70 18.55 -56.88
N LEU A 7 28.96 18.31 -56.65
CA LEU A 7 29.49 17.04 -56.07
C LEU A 7 29.02 16.82 -54.65
N ILE A 8 29.03 17.86 -53.77
CA ILE A 8 28.52 17.79 -52.40
C ILE A 8 27.01 17.50 -52.41
N GLY A 9 26.25 18.15 -53.30
CA GLY A 9 24.80 17.89 -53.46
C GLY A 9 24.51 16.44 -53.92
N LEU A 10 25.31 15.89 -54.83
CA LEU A 10 25.21 14.49 -55.30
C LEU A 10 25.56 13.50 -54.18
N ILE A 11 26.59 13.77 -53.39
CA ILE A 11 26.97 12.94 -52.23
C ILE A 11 25.88 12.96 -51.17
N LEU A 12 25.34 14.12 -50.84
CA LEU A 12 24.25 14.24 -49.88
C LEU A 12 22.98 13.55 -50.37
N PHE A 13 22.67 13.63 -51.66
CA PHE A 13 21.55 12.93 -52.27
C PHE A 13 21.75 11.39 -52.27
N LEU A 14 22.98 10.91 -52.51
CA LEU A 14 23.32 9.49 -52.43
C LEU A 14 23.26 9.00 -50.97
N ILE A 15 23.73 9.77 -50.01
CA ILE A 15 23.64 9.44 -48.57
C ILE A 15 22.15 9.43 -48.13
N PHE A 16 21.34 10.35 -48.62
CA PHE A 16 19.89 10.39 -48.33
C PHE A 16 19.16 9.20 -48.96
N LYS A 17 19.53 8.79 -50.19
CA LYS A 17 18.99 7.62 -50.87
C LYS A 17 19.41 6.29 -50.24
N LEU A 18 20.66 6.20 -49.70
CA LEU A 18 21.19 5.04 -48.97
C LEU A 18 20.62 4.94 -47.55
N ARG A 19 20.17 6.06 -46.95
CA ARG A 19 19.50 6.06 -45.63
C ARG A 19 18.01 5.76 -45.67
N ARG A 20 17.38 5.79 -46.84
CA ARG A 20 16.01 5.27 -46.96
C ARG A 20 16.08 3.75 -46.89
N LYS A 21 15.67 3.20 -45.73
CA LYS A 21 15.37 1.77 -45.59
C LYS A 21 14.46 1.42 -46.79
N PRO A 22 14.69 0.31 -47.51
CA PRO A 22 13.79 -0.11 -48.58
C PRO A 22 12.41 -0.28 -47.94
N VAL A 23 11.43 0.47 -48.43
CA VAL A 23 10.03 0.19 -48.14
C VAL A 23 9.79 -1.17 -48.79
N GLN A 24 9.71 -2.22 -47.99
CA GLN A 24 9.32 -3.54 -48.46
C GLN A 24 7.89 -3.39 -48.97
N HIS A 25 7.70 -3.37 -50.26
CA HIS A 25 6.39 -3.52 -50.91
C HIS A 25 5.96 -4.97 -50.70
N PHE A 26 5.17 -5.21 -49.66
CA PHE A 26 4.50 -6.48 -49.48
C PHE A 26 3.42 -6.66 -50.55
N SER A 27 3.18 -7.89 -50.98
CA SER A 27 2.04 -8.19 -51.80
C SER A 27 0.76 -7.95 -51.01
N LYS A 28 -0.35 -7.60 -51.68
CA LYS A 28 -1.65 -7.38 -51.04
C LYS A 28 -2.12 -8.57 -50.21
N LYS A 29 -1.60 -9.76 -50.49
CA LYS A 29 -1.84 -10.99 -49.74
C LYS A 29 -1.03 -11.04 -48.46
N GLU A 30 0.22 -10.57 -48.47
CA GLU A 30 1.07 -10.50 -47.28
C GLU A 30 0.65 -9.39 -46.32
N GLU A 31 0.06 -8.29 -46.83
CA GLU A 31 -0.56 -7.26 -46.00
C GLU A 31 -1.80 -7.80 -45.25
N LEU A 32 -2.70 -8.50 -45.98
CA LEU A 32 -3.88 -9.15 -45.39
C LEU A 32 -3.50 -10.25 -44.38
N ASP A 33 -2.44 -11.00 -44.64
CA ASP A 33 -1.93 -12.00 -43.71
C ASP A 33 -1.31 -11.36 -42.47
N ARG A 34 -0.72 -10.16 -42.55
CA ARG A 34 -0.20 -9.42 -41.41
C ARG A 34 -1.26 -8.79 -40.51
N GLU A 35 -2.31 -8.19 -41.10
CA GLU A 35 -3.45 -7.65 -40.35
C GLU A 35 -4.06 -8.70 -39.39
N ARG A 36 -4.07 -9.98 -39.80
CA ARG A 36 -4.53 -11.08 -38.97
C ARG A 36 -3.72 -11.24 -37.69
N TYR A 37 -2.44 -10.85 -37.65
CA TYR A 37 -1.55 -11.00 -36.48
C TYR A 37 -1.43 -9.72 -35.66
N GLU A 38 -2.28 -8.72 -35.91
CA GLU A 38 -2.41 -7.59 -35.01
C GLU A 38 -3.05 -8.01 -33.69
N ILE A 39 -2.63 -7.38 -32.59
CA ILE A 39 -3.06 -7.73 -31.23
C ILE A 39 -4.59 -7.62 -31.10
N GLU A 40 -5.20 -6.60 -31.72
CA GLU A 40 -6.64 -6.35 -31.71
C GLU A 40 -7.42 -7.49 -32.39
N GLU A 41 -6.93 -8.01 -33.53
CA GLU A 41 -7.56 -9.12 -34.22
C GLU A 41 -7.45 -10.43 -33.44
N ILE A 42 -6.28 -10.71 -32.88
CA ILE A 42 -6.07 -11.87 -32.00
C ILE A 42 -6.97 -11.78 -30.78
N LEU A 43 -7.06 -10.61 -30.15
CA LEU A 43 -7.94 -10.36 -29.02
C LEU A 43 -9.41 -10.57 -29.41
N GLY A 44 -9.82 -10.08 -30.57
CA GLY A 44 -11.14 -10.30 -31.13
C GLY A 44 -11.46 -11.80 -31.33
N PHE A 45 -10.52 -12.56 -31.88
CA PHE A 45 -10.64 -14.01 -32.01
C PHE A 45 -10.79 -14.72 -30.67
N VAL A 46 -9.95 -14.38 -29.69
CA VAL A 46 -10.00 -14.96 -28.34
C VAL A 46 -11.35 -14.70 -27.69
N LYS A 47 -11.84 -13.44 -27.74
CA LYS A 47 -13.16 -13.06 -27.21
C LYS A 47 -14.30 -13.85 -27.85
N ARG A 48 -14.34 -13.89 -29.17
CA ARG A 48 -15.38 -14.65 -29.94
C ARG A 48 -15.33 -16.13 -29.60
N THR A 49 -14.16 -16.75 -29.67
CA THR A 49 -14.01 -18.19 -29.43
C THR A 49 -14.40 -18.62 -28.02
N ILE A 50 -14.02 -17.83 -27.00
CA ILE A 50 -14.41 -18.09 -25.61
C ILE A 50 -15.92 -17.90 -25.44
N SER A 51 -16.48 -16.83 -26.00
CA SER A 51 -17.92 -16.56 -25.95
C SER A 51 -18.72 -17.67 -26.62
N ASP A 52 -18.32 -18.10 -27.80
CA ASP A 52 -18.98 -19.18 -28.55
C ASP A 52 -18.92 -20.49 -27.76
N PHE A 53 -17.76 -20.80 -27.16
CA PHE A 53 -17.60 -22.02 -26.38
C PHE A 53 -18.53 -22.05 -25.15
N ILE A 54 -18.70 -20.94 -24.46
CA ILE A 54 -19.57 -20.85 -23.28
C ILE A 54 -21.04 -20.85 -23.65
N ASN A 55 -21.42 -20.14 -24.71
CA ASN A 55 -22.82 -19.96 -25.10
C ASN A 55 -23.37 -21.09 -25.99
N THR A 56 -22.53 -22.02 -26.43
CA THR A 56 -22.97 -23.17 -27.23
C THR A 56 -23.88 -24.07 -26.41
N ASN A 57 -25.10 -24.32 -26.92
CA ASN A 57 -26.02 -25.26 -26.30
C ASN A 57 -25.48 -26.69 -26.49
N LEU A 58 -25.04 -27.30 -25.39
CA LEU A 58 -24.44 -28.64 -25.41
C LEU A 58 -25.41 -29.74 -25.82
N LEU A 59 -26.73 -29.52 -25.71
CA LEU A 59 -27.75 -30.46 -26.11
C LEU A 59 -27.85 -30.61 -27.63
N ASP A 60 -27.52 -29.57 -28.38
CA ASP A 60 -27.59 -29.56 -29.84
C ASP A 60 -26.40 -30.28 -30.51
N LEU A 61 -25.39 -30.66 -29.72
CA LEU A 61 -24.14 -31.25 -30.25
C LEU A 61 -24.17 -32.79 -30.31
N ALA A 62 -25.27 -33.44 -29.91
CA ALA A 62 -25.42 -34.90 -29.89
C ALA A 62 -24.22 -35.65 -29.27
N LEU A 63 -23.69 -35.12 -28.15
CA LEU A 63 -22.54 -35.68 -27.43
C LEU A 63 -22.91 -36.94 -26.66
N SER A 64 -21.93 -37.81 -26.46
CA SER A 64 -22.08 -38.91 -25.47
C SER A 64 -22.25 -38.31 -24.05
N GLU A 65 -22.84 -39.09 -23.13
CA GLU A 65 -23.07 -38.63 -21.74
C GLU A 65 -21.76 -38.25 -21.04
N GLU A 66 -20.68 -38.96 -21.31
CA GLU A 66 -19.35 -38.71 -20.78
C GLU A 66 -18.76 -37.41 -21.35
N GLU A 67 -18.84 -37.21 -22.66
CA GLU A 67 -18.40 -35.96 -23.33
C GLU A 67 -19.24 -34.74 -22.92
N TYR A 68 -20.55 -34.90 -22.77
CA TYR A 68 -21.44 -33.86 -22.27
C TYR A 68 -21.04 -33.41 -20.87
N SER A 69 -20.84 -34.36 -19.96
CA SER A 69 -20.45 -34.08 -18.57
C SER A 69 -19.08 -33.41 -18.49
N ARG A 70 -18.10 -33.87 -19.27
CA ARG A 70 -16.76 -33.25 -19.37
C ARG A 70 -16.83 -31.83 -19.91
N ARG A 71 -17.58 -31.59 -20.97
CA ARG A 71 -17.69 -30.30 -21.62
C ARG A 71 -18.44 -29.29 -20.75
N LYS A 72 -19.48 -29.75 -20.06
CA LYS A 72 -20.21 -28.94 -19.06
C LYS A 72 -19.29 -28.51 -17.91
N ALA A 73 -18.47 -29.42 -17.39
CA ALA A 73 -17.50 -29.09 -16.35
C ALA A 73 -16.49 -28.01 -16.80
N LEU A 74 -15.97 -28.14 -18.03
CA LEU A 74 -15.05 -27.14 -18.62
C LEU A 74 -15.70 -25.76 -18.82
N VAL A 75 -16.98 -25.71 -19.23
CA VAL A 75 -17.71 -24.45 -19.36
C VAL A 75 -17.84 -23.76 -18.00
N VAL A 76 -18.27 -24.50 -16.97
CA VAL A 76 -18.41 -23.97 -15.59
C VAL A 76 -17.08 -23.47 -15.04
N GLU A 77 -15.99 -24.21 -15.26
CA GLU A 77 -14.66 -23.81 -14.82
C GLU A 77 -14.17 -22.55 -15.54
N LEU A 78 -14.38 -22.46 -16.86
CA LEU A 78 -14.01 -21.29 -17.65
C LEU A 78 -14.84 -20.04 -17.27
N GLU A 79 -16.16 -20.20 -17.07
CA GLU A 79 -17.02 -19.11 -16.57
C GLU A 79 -16.55 -18.59 -15.20
N LYS A 80 -16.23 -19.51 -14.30
CA LYS A 80 -15.67 -19.18 -12.98
C LYS A 80 -14.35 -18.41 -13.13
N ALA A 81 -13.44 -18.88 -13.98
CA ALA A 81 -12.16 -18.23 -14.23
C ALA A 81 -12.34 -16.83 -14.82
N LEU A 82 -13.23 -16.66 -15.82
CA LEU A 82 -13.55 -15.36 -16.43
C LEU A 82 -14.16 -14.36 -15.44
N LYS A 83 -14.96 -14.84 -14.50
CA LYS A 83 -15.55 -14.01 -13.44
C LYS A 83 -14.50 -13.56 -12.41
N ASN A 84 -13.61 -14.48 -12.03
CA ASN A 84 -12.68 -14.27 -10.94
C ASN A 84 -11.32 -13.69 -11.39
N ALA A 85 -10.97 -13.79 -12.67
CA ALA A 85 -9.71 -13.27 -13.21
C ALA A 85 -9.51 -11.75 -12.93
N ASN A 86 -10.61 -10.98 -12.90
CA ASN A 86 -10.61 -9.54 -12.61
C ASN A 86 -10.52 -9.21 -11.12
N THR A 87 -10.43 -10.21 -10.24
CA THR A 87 -10.47 -9.99 -8.78
C THR A 87 -9.09 -10.08 -8.13
N GLY A 88 -8.03 -10.32 -8.90
CA GLY A 88 -6.70 -10.57 -8.37
C GLY A 88 -6.43 -12.04 -8.00
N ASP A 89 -7.30 -12.98 -8.40
CA ASP A 89 -7.09 -14.41 -8.20
C ASP A 89 -5.98 -14.96 -9.11
N ILE A 90 -4.83 -15.28 -8.51
CA ILE A 90 -3.65 -15.73 -9.25
C ILE A 90 -3.90 -17.09 -9.93
N GLN A 91 -4.63 -18.00 -9.29
CA GLN A 91 -4.90 -19.33 -9.84
C GLN A 91 -5.79 -19.23 -11.09
N GLU A 92 -6.86 -18.47 -11.01
CA GLU A 92 -7.76 -18.25 -12.14
C GLU A 92 -7.09 -17.47 -13.29
N LYS A 93 -6.17 -16.53 -12.96
CA LYS A 93 -5.33 -15.86 -13.96
C LYS A 93 -4.43 -16.86 -14.70
N VAL A 94 -3.75 -17.74 -13.98
CA VAL A 94 -2.87 -18.75 -14.58
C VAL A 94 -3.67 -19.69 -15.47
N TYR A 95 -4.81 -20.19 -14.98
CA TYR A 95 -5.70 -21.04 -15.76
C TYR A 95 -6.15 -20.37 -17.07
N LEU A 96 -6.62 -19.14 -17.00
CA LEU A 96 -7.10 -18.41 -18.20
C LEU A 96 -5.96 -18.12 -19.19
N LYS A 97 -4.77 -17.79 -18.70
CA LYS A 97 -3.58 -17.60 -19.56
C LYS A 97 -3.19 -18.89 -20.26
N GLN A 98 -3.23 -20.03 -19.55
CA GLN A 98 -2.96 -21.33 -20.16
C GLN A 98 -4.01 -21.68 -21.23
N TYR A 99 -5.28 -21.39 -20.95
CA TYR A 99 -6.35 -21.60 -21.91
C TYR A 99 -6.15 -20.74 -23.18
N ILE A 100 -5.78 -19.46 -23.01
CA ILE A 100 -5.46 -18.58 -24.13
C ILE A 100 -4.24 -19.08 -24.88
N TYR A 101 -3.20 -19.56 -24.19
CA TYR A 101 -2.00 -20.15 -24.81
C TYR A 101 -2.37 -21.31 -25.74
N ASP A 102 -3.10 -22.29 -25.22
CA ASP A 102 -3.54 -23.45 -25.99
C ASP A 102 -4.44 -23.06 -27.17
N LEU A 103 -5.27 -22.03 -27.01
CA LEU A 103 -6.15 -21.50 -28.05
C LEU A 103 -5.33 -20.86 -29.18
N LEU A 104 -4.32 -20.06 -28.84
CA LEU A 104 -3.49 -19.38 -29.82
C LEU A 104 -2.57 -20.35 -30.57
N GLU A 105 -1.96 -21.30 -29.88
CA GLU A 105 -1.10 -22.30 -30.49
C GLU A 105 -1.88 -23.25 -31.40
N ARG A 106 -2.95 -23.88 -30.85
CA ARG A 106 -3.63 -25.00 -31.53
C ARG A 106 -4.73 -24.56 -32.49
N LYS A 107 -5.48 -23.49 -32.17
CA LYS A 107 -6.67 -23.11 -32.95
C LYS A 107 -6.41 -21.90 -33.83
N TYR A 108 -5.66 -20.91 -33.34
CA TYR A 108 -5.25 -19.77 -34.16
C TYR A 108 -4.09 -20.10 -35.10
N GLY A 109 -3.23 -21.03 -34.69
CA GLY A 109 -2.09 -21.50 -35.46
C GLY A 109 -0.88 -20.60 -35.35
N ILE A 110 -0.61 -20.07 -34.14
CA ILE A 110 0.63 -19.33 -33.87
C ILE A 110 1.76 -20.35 -33.71
N ASP A 111 2.82 -20.15 -34.48
CA ASP A 111 4.02 -20.98 -34.51
C ASP A 111 5.31 -20.15 -34.39
N GLU A 112 6.45 -20.81 -34.46
CA GLU A 112 7.77 -20.19 -34.32
C GLU A 112 8.07 -19.12 -35.38
N HIS A 113 7.44 -19.18 -36.55
CA HIS A 113 7.65 -18.24 -37.66
C HIS A 113 6.77 -17.01 -37.50
N ASN A 114 5.46 -17.21 -37.28
CA ASN A 114 4.47 -16.12 -37.29
C ASN A 114 4.33 -15.37 -35.96
N VAL A 115 4.83 -15.91 -34.85
CA VAL A 115 4.85 -15.20 -33.54
C VAL A 115 5.59 -13.86 -33.61
N ASN A 116 6.58 -13.75 -34.52
CA ASN A 116 7.35 -12.51 -34.74
C ASN A 116 6.57 -11.45 -35.55
N TRP A 117 5.43 -11.79 -36.12
CA TRP A 117 4.55 -10.83 -36.79
C TRP A 117 3.65 -10.09 -35.79
N ILE A 118 3.45 -10.68 -34.60
CA ILE A 118 2.67 -10.09 -33.51
C ILE A 118 3.56 -9.11 -32.72
N ILE A 119 4.70 -9.59 -32.25
CA ILE A 119 5.75 -8.79 -31.60
C ILE A 119 7.06 -9.10 -32.31
N PRO A 120 7.79 -8.11 -32.85
CA PRO A 120 8.97 -8.34 -33.69
C PRO A 120 10.21 -8.75 -32.85
N PHE A 121 10.17 -9.90 -32.18
CA PHE A 121 11.23 -10.38 -31.28
C PHE A 121 12.60 -10.50 -31.95
N ASN A 122 12.63 -10.76 -33.26
CA ASN A 122 13.86 -10.91 -34.04
C ASN A 122 14.43 -9.56 -34.52
N GLU A 123 13.68 -8.46 -34.34
CA GLU A 123 14.05 -7.11 -34.78
C GLU A 123 14.09 -6.15 -33.57
N PRO A 124 15.16 -6.16 -32.74
CA PRO A 124 15.24 -5.38 -31.50
C PRO A 124 14.98 -3.88 -31.66
N ASP A 125 15.32 -3.32 -32.83
CA ASP A 125 15.11 -1.90 -33.13
C ASP A 125 13.65 -1.57 -33.48
N SER A 126 12.85 -2.56 -33.81
CA SER A 126 11.41 -2.43 -34.12
C SER A 126 10.53 -2.64 -32.90
N LEU A 127 11.08 -3.15 -31.79
CA LEU A 127 10.35 -3.33 -30.52
C LEU A 127 10.03 -1.98 -29.88
N SER A 128 8.79 -1.82 -29.43
CA SER A 128 8.40 -0.71 -28.56
C SER A 128 9.07 -0.80 -27.19
N ASP A 129 9.08 0.28 -26.42
CA ASP A 129 9.64 0.27 -25.06
C ASP A 129 8.83 -0.65 -24.14
N GLN A 130 7.52 -0.75 -24.35
CA GLN A 130 6.65 -1.70 -23.65
C GLN A 130 7.04 -3.14 -24.00
N ASP A 131 7.30 -3.48 -25.27
CA ASP A 131 7.71 -4.83 -25.66
C ASP A 131 9.02 -5.22 -25.00
N LYS A 132 10.00 -4.31 -24.99
CA LYS A 132 11.28 -4.52 -24.32
C LYS A 132 11.13 -4.76 -22.83
N PHE A 133 10.28 -3.98 -22.18
CA PHE A 133 9.97 -4.15 -20.75
C PHE A 133 9.24 -5.47 -20.47
N ASP A 134 8.22 -5.83 -21.26
CA ASP A 134 7.47 -7.08 -21.10
C ASP A 134 8.40 -8.29 -21.26
N ILE A 135 9.35 -8.25 -22.21
CA ILE A 135 10.37 -9.28 -22.40
C ILE A 135 11.32 -9.34 -21.19
N LEU A 136 11.82 -8.20 -20.73
CA LEU A 136 12.68 -8.14 -19.54
C LEU A 136 11.98 -8.70 -18.31
N LEU A 137 10.75 -8.26 -18.08
CA LEU A 137 9.96 -8.73 -16.93
C LEU A 137 9.69 -10.24 -17.02
N HIS A 138 9.39 -10.77 -18.22
CA HIS A 138 9.22 -12.20 -18.44
C HIS A 138 10.50 -12.99 -18.10
N LEU A 139 11.67 -12.57 -18.59
CA LEU A 139 12.94 -13.21 -18.30
C LEU A 139 13.28 -13.20 -16.80
N TYR A 140 13.10 -12.06 -16.15
CA TYR A 140 13.35 -11.92 -14.71
C TYR A 140 12.35 -12.72 -13.85
N LYS A 141 11.08 -12.80 -14.28
CA LYS A 141 10.10 -13.66 -13.63
C LYS A 141 10.43 -15.15 -13.76
N LYS A 142 10.86 -15.59 -14.93
CA LYS A 142 11.28 -16.98 -15.15
C LYS A 142 12.41 -17.37 -14.19
N LYS A 143 13.30 -16.44 -13.85
CA LYS A 143 14.45 -16.68 -12.96
C LYS A 143 14.16 -16.43 -11.48
N TYR A 144 13.38 -15.41 -11.14
CA TYR A 144 13.22 -14.91 -9.77
C TYR A 144 11.76 -14.93 -9.27
N GLY A 145 10.82 -15.41 -10.08
CA GLY A 145 9.39 -15.46 -9.74
C GLY A 145 8.81 -14.07 -9.42
N PHE A 146 8.12 -13.94 -8.29
CA PHE A 146 7.50 -12.68 -7.85
C PHE A 146 8.50 -11.56 -7.52
N LYS A 147 9.79 -11.85 -7.44
CA LYS A 147 10.86 -10.88 -7.22
C LYS A 147 11.49 -10.37 -8.51
N GLY A 148 10.95 -10.75 -9.68
CA GLY A 148 11.52 -10.40 -10.97
C GLY A 148 11.74 -8.90 -11.14
N LEU A 149 10.72 -8.08 -10.92
CA LEU A 149 10.80 -6.63 -11.03
C LEU A 149 11.73 -6.02 -9.95
N GLU A 150 11.68 -6.52 -8.71
CA GLU A 150 12.58 -6.09 -7.64
C GLU A 150 14.05 -6.29 -8.03
N GLN A 151 14.37 -7.46 -8.60
CA GLN A 151 15.74 -7.78 -9.05
C GLN A 151 16.15 -6.92 -10.25
N LEU A 152 15.27 -6.68 -11.20
CA LEU A 152 15.52 -5.81 -12.34
C LEU A 152 15.86 -4.39 -11.88
N ILE A 153 15.03 -3.81 -11.00
CA ILE A 153 15.23 -2.46 -10.46
C ILE A 153 16.56 -2.38 -9.69
N THR A 154 16.81 -3.35 -8.79
CA THR A 154 17.99 -3.33 -7.93
C THR A 154 19.29 -3.54 -8.73
N GLN A 155 19.31 -4.46 -9.70
CA GLN A 155 20.49 -4.79 -10.48
C GLN A 155 20.96 -3.63 -11.37
N TYR A 156 20.03 -2.82 -11.87
CA TYR A 156 20.32 -1.71 -12.78
C TYR A 156 20.15 -0.34 -12.15
N HIS A 157 19.95 -0.27 -10.84
CA HIS A 157 19.78 1.00 -10.11
C HIS A 157 18.70 1.90 -10.71
N LEU A 158 17.58 1.30 -11.16
CA LEU A 158 16.51 2.04 -11.83
C LEU A 158 15.69 2.92 -10.87
N ASP A 159 15.86 2.75 -9.57
CA ASP A 159 15.24 3.53 -8.50
C ASP A 159 16.12 4.67 -7.95
N ASP A 160 17.16 5.06 -8.69
CA ASP A 160 17.99 6.22 -8.34
C ASP A 160 17.24 7.52 -8.66
N LEU A 161 17.58 8.58 -7.91
CA LEU A 161 17.04 9.93 -8.10
C LEU A 161 17.64 10.57 -9.36
N LYS A 162 16.81 11.21 -10.17
CA LYS A 162 17.21 11.78 -11.48
C LYS A 162 16.65 13.17 -11.70
N SER A 163 17.48 14.06 -12.19
CA SER A 163 17.11 15.44 -12.58
C SER A 163 16.56 15.44 -14.01
N VAL A 164 15.30 15.06 -14.20
CA VAL A 164 14.66 14.92 -15.52
C VAL A 164 13.31 15.64 -15.64
N ILE A 165 12.80 16.15 -14.54
CA ILE A 165 11.54 16.91 -14.49
C ILE A 165 11.84 18.40 -14.72
N GLU A 166 10.91 19.11 -15.37
CA GLU A 166 11.02 20.55 -15.60
C GLU A 166 12.37 20.97 -16.21
N ASP A 167 12.72 20.30 -17.33
CA ASP A 167 13.99 20.53 -18.05
C ASP A 167 15.26 20.22 -17.22
N GLY A 168 15.13 19.31 -16.24
CA GLY A 168 16.22 18.90 -15.38
C GLY A 168 16.38 19.79 -14.13
N SER A 169 15.45 20.70 -13.87
CA SER A 169 15.48 21.56 -12.68
C SER A 169 15.02 20.84 -11.41
N THR A 170 14.24 19.76 -11.57
CA THR A 170 13.66 19.00 -10.44
C THR A 170 14.03 17.52 -10.51
N GLU A 171 14.35 16.95 -9.35
CA GLU A 171 14.69 15.53 -9.21
C GLU A 171 13.45 14.68 -8.92
N SER A 172 13.41 13.49 -9.54
CA SER A 172 12.34 12.51 -9.32
C SER A 172 12.85 11.09 -9.49
N TYR A 173 12.09 10.14 -8.95
CA TYR A 173 12.27 8.73 -9.23
C TYR A 173 11.50 8.38 -10.51
N ILE A 174 12.21 8.13 -11.60
CA ILE A 174 11.63 7.85 -12.91
C ILE A 174 12.46 6.79 -13.62
N ILE A 175 11.79 5.86 -14.30
CA ILE A 175 12.41 4.92 -15.23
C ILE A 175 12.06 5.37 -16.64
N THR A 176 13.08 5.67 -17.44
CA THR A 176 12.93 6.23 -18.77
C THR A 176 13.00 5.17 -19.87
N SER A 177 12.50 5.51 -21.06
CA SER A 177 12.65 4.72 -22.28
C SER A 177 14.10 4.38 -22.60
N GLU A 178 15.01 5.33 -22.39
CA GLU A 178 16.45 5.16 -22.66
C GLU A 178 17.06 4.09 -21.74
N GLU A 179 16.69 4.07 -20.48
CA GLU A 179 17.16 3.07 -19.51
C GLU A 179 16.65 1.68 -19.87
N ILE A 180 15.37 1.55 -20.18
CA ILE A 180 14.79 0.26 -20.60
C ILE A 180 15.48 -0.25 -21.88
N ASN A 181 15.71 0.63 -22.84
CA ASN A 181 16.44 0.28 -24.06
C ASN A 181 17.88 -0.19 -23.77
N LYS A 182 18.58 0.49 -22.87
CA LYS A 182 19.94 0.11 -22.45
C LYS A 182 19.96 -1.25 -21.76
N VAL A 183 19.05 -1.45 -20.79
CA VAL A 183 18.93 -2.71 -20.05
C VAL A 183 18.56 -3.86 -20.98
N TYR A 184 17.61 -3.63 -21.90
CA TYR A 184 17.20 -4.62 -22.89
C TYR A 184 18.38 -5.08 -23.75
N LYS A 185 19.18 -4.16 -24.29
CA LYS A 185 20.38 -4.50 -25.10
C LYS A 185 21.37 -5.33 -24.30
N MET A 186 21.55 -5.04 -23.01
CA MET A 186 22.48 -5.80 -22.14
C MET A 186 21.98 -7.21 -21.84
N GLU A 187 20.68 -7.40 -21.66
CA GLU A 187 20.07 -8.70 -21.31
C GLU A 187 19.77 -9.55 -22.55
N ALA A 188 19.29 -8.94 -23.65
CA ALA A 188 19.03 -9.64 -24.92
C ALA A 188 20.29 -10.33 -25.47
N ALA A 189 21.48 -9.75 -25.23
CA ALA A 189 22.74 -10.37 -25.62
C ALA A 189 23.06 -11.67 -24.83
N LYS A 190 22.47 -11.84 -23.64
CA LYS A 190 22.73 -12.99 -22.76
C LYS A 190 21.66 -14.08 -22.86
N HIS A 191 20.44 -13.72 -23.23
CA HIS A 191 19.28 -14.60 -23.17
C HIS A 191 18.55 -14.65 -24.51
N LYS A 192 18.51 -15.83 -25.12
CA LYS A 192 17.73 -16.08 -26.33
C LYS A 192 16.34 -16.60 -25.95
N LEU A 193 15.30 -15.92 -26.41
CA LEU A 193 13.91 -16.34 -26.22
C LEU A 193 13.61 -17.55 -27.12
N ASP A 194 13.09 -18.62 -26.57
CA ASP A 194 12.48 -19.71 -27.33
C ASP A 194 11.04 -19.37 -27.76
N PHE A 195 10.42 -20.27 -28.52
CA PHE A 195 9.03 -20.07 -28.97
C PHE A 195 8.05 -19.94 -27.79
N HIS A 196 8.23 -20.77 -26.76
CA HIS A 196 7.37 -20.76 -25.58
C HIS A 196 7.48 -19.42 -24.81
N ASP A 197 8.66 -18.87 -24.67
CA ASP A 197 8.87 -17.54 -24.06
C ASP A 197 8.17 -16.45 -24.86
N ARG A 198 8.31 -16.45 -26.20
CA ARG A 198 7.68 -15.45 -27.10
C ARG A 198 6.17 -15.52 -27.05
N LEU A 199 5.61 -16.72 -27.16
CA LEU A 199 4.16 -16.92 -27.09
C LEU A 199 3.62 -16.56 -25.69
N SER A 200 4.37 -16.82 -24.62
CA SER A 200 3.99 -16.43 -23.26
C SER A 200 3.90 -14.91 -23.10
N VAL A 201 4.80 -14.13 -23.70
CA VAL A 201 4.73 -12.66 -23.72
C VAL A 201 3.48 -12.18 -24.48
N VAL A 202 3.19 -12.78 -25.64
CA VAL A 202 1.98 -12.47 -26.40
C VAL A 202 0.72 -12.80 -25.62
N VAL A 203 0.64 -13.99 -25.00
CA VAL A 203 -0.48 -14.42 -24.15
C VAL A 203 -0.70 -13.45 -23.00
N GLN A 204 0.37 -13.01 -22.33
CA GLN A 204 0.27 -12.01 -21.28
C GLN A 204 -0.33 -10.70 -21.78
N ARG A 205 0.07 -10.22 -22.96
CA ARG A 205 -0.45 -9.01 -23.58
C ARG A 205 -1.95 -9.14 -23.91
N ILE A 206 -2.36 -10.24 -24.54
CA ILE A 206 -3.77 -10.54 -24.87
C ILE A 206 -4.61 -10.66 -23.58
N TYR A 207 -4.13 -11.39 -22.57
CA TYR A 207 -4.81 -11.53 -21.30
C TYR A 207 -5.02 -10.17 -20.61
N SER A 208 -3.97 -9.34 -20.57
CA SER A 208 -3.98 -8.01 -19.92
C SER A 208 -5.06 -7.09 -20.51
N GLN A 209 -5.27 -7.15 -21.83
CA GLN A 209 -6.29 -6.37 -22.52
C GLN A 209 -7.68 -7.03 -22.44
N TYR A 210 -7.77 -8.37 -22.34
CA TYR A 210 -9.04 -9.08 -22.27
C TYR A 210 -9.69 -9.00 -20.90
N LYS A 211 -9.00 -9.50 -19.87
CA LYS A 211 -9.52 -9.64 -18.50
C LYS A 211 -8.59 -9.03 -17.46
N GLY A 212 -7.34 -8.77 -17.78
CA GLY A 212 -6.37 -8.18 -16.86
C GLY A 212 -6.48 -6.66 -16.75
N TYR A 213 -5.50 -6.07 -16.11
CA TYR A 213 -5.44 -4.64 -15.81
C TYR A 213 -4.49 -3.88 -16.75
N GLY A 214 -4.52 -4.21 -18.05
CA GLY A 214 -3.67 -3.55 -19.05
C GLY A 214 -2.18 -3.68 -18.71
N VAL A 215 -1.41 -2.63 -18.97
CA VAL A 215 0.05 -2.62 -18.77
C VAL A 215 0.51 -2.90 -17.34
N ILE A 216 -0.36 -2.71 -16.35
CA ILE A 216 -0.03 -2.97 -14.94
C ILE A 216 -0.34 -4.40 -14.48
N ASP A 217 -1.00 -5.23 -15.29
CA ASP A 217 -1.46 -6.54 -14.84
C ASP A 217 -0.32 -7.43 -14.32
N ASP A 218 0.78 -7.45 -15.04
CA ASP A 218 1.94 -8.25 -14.67
C ASP A 218 2.78 -7.60 -13.56
N ILE A 219 2.84 -6.28 -13.54
CA ILE A 219 3.49 -5.48 -12.49
C ILE A 219 2.82 -5.71 -11.14
N LEU A 220 1.48 -5.76 -11.10
CA LEU A 220 0.72 -6.05 -9.87
C LEU A 220 1.05 -7.41 -9.27
N ASN A 221 1.48 -8.38 -10.06
CA ASN A 221 1.88 -9.70 -9.57
C ASN A 221 3.31 -9.72 -9.00
N GLN A 222 4.08 -8.61 -9.11
CA GLN A 222 5.45 -8.52 -8.62
C GLN A 222 5.51 -8.06 -7.16
N LYS A 223 6.68 -8.25 -6.54
CA LYS A 223 6.97 -7.78 -5.19
C LYS A 223 7.29 -6.28 -5.21
N ILE A 224 6.24 -5.48 -5.07
CA ILE A 224 6.25 -4.02 -4.97
C ILE A 224 5.27 -3.59 -3.88
N ASP A 225 5.37 -2.36 -3.40
CA ASP A 225 4.49 -1.85 -2.34
C ASP A 225 3.12 -1.41 -2.91
N GLY A 226 3.02 -1.13 -4.21
CA GLY A 226 1.77 -0.75 -4.85
C GLY A 226 1.93 -0.20 -6.26
N VAL A 227 0.80 0.15 -6.87
CA VAL A 227 0.70 0.76 -8.21
C VAL A 227 -0.36 1.85 -8.19
N SER A 228 -0.16 2.91 -8.95
CA SER A 228 -1.19 3.91 -9.22
C SER A 228 -1.21 4.32 -10.69
N GLY A 229 -2.36 4.78 -11.17
CA GLY A 229 -2.54 5.27 -12.52
C GLY A 229 -3.53 6.42 -12.58
N GLY A 230 -3.39 7.26 -13.61
CA GLY A 230 -4.23 8.44 -13.80
C GLY A 230 -3.96 9.58 -12.80
N VAL A 231 -2.78 9.60 -12.17
CA VAL A 231 -2.41 10.55 -11.10
C VAL A 231 -1.46 11.65 -11.58
N SER A 232 -1.08 11.63 -12.83
CA SER A 232 -0.25 12.66 -13.50
C SER A 232 -0.61 12.77 -14.98
N GLY A 233 -0.07 13.78 -15.67
CA GLY A 233 -0.44 14.09 -17.05
C GLY A 233 -1.75 14.89 -17.16
N VAL A 234 -2.05 15.39 -18.34
CA VAL A 234 -3.22 16.23 -18.60
C VAL A 234 -4.45 15.35 -18.90
N PRO A 235 -5.52 15.44 -18.09
CA PRO A 235 -6.76 14.71 -18.35
C PRO A 235 -7.42 15.16 -19.64
N SER A 236 -8.14 14.28 -20.34
CA SER A 236 -8.85 14.61 -21.58
C SER A 236 -9.91 15.69 -21.38
N SER A 237 -10.49 15.82 -20.18
CA SER A 237 -11.44 16.88 -19.82
C SER A 237 -10.84 18.28 -19.82
N MET A 238 -9.52 18.42 -19.66
CA MET A 238 -8.80 19.70 -19.66
C MET A 238 -8.25 20.07 -21.04
N GLN A 239 -8.23 19.15 -22.00
CA GLN A 239 -7.68 19.39 -23.34
C GLN A 239 -8.51 20.38 -24.17
N LEU A 240 -9.81 20.52 -23.90
CA LEU A 240 -10.70 21.46 -24.61
C LEU A 240 -10.43 22.93 -24.30
N LEU A 241 -9.76 23.24 -23.19
CA LEU A 241 -9.33 24.61 -22.85
C LEU A 241 -7.98 24.99 -23.48
N ASP A 242 -7.26 24.02 -23.99
CA ASP A 242 -5.89 24.20 -24.49
C ASP A 242 -5.84 24.62 -25.97
N ASP A 243 -6.91 24.43 -26.76
CA ASP A 243 -6.90 24.79 -28.19
C ASP A 243 -6.73 26.30 -28.43
N GLU A 244 -7.12 27.15 -27.49
CA GLU A 244 -6.86 28.61 -27.57
C GLU A 244 -5.46 29.00 -27.06
N VAL A 245 -4.90 28.23 -26.13
CA VAL A 245 -3.55 28.47 -25.58
C VAL A 245 -2.45 27.84 -26.43
N ASP A 246 -2.77 26.79 -27.19
CA ASP A 246 -1.83 26.04 -28.04
C ASP A 246 -1.33 26.84 -29.25
N LEU A 247 -2.03 27.88 -29.68
CA LEU A 247 -1.51 28.78 -30.72
C LEU A 247 -0.26 29.56 -30.26
N MET A 248 -0.11 29.77 -28.93
CA MET A 248 1.05 30.42 -28.34
C MET A 248 2.14 29.45 -27.83
N ASN A 249 1.80 28.19 -27.54
CA ASN A 249 2.70 27.19 -26.97
C ASN A 249 3.16 26.09 -27.94
N SER A 250 2.82 26.18 -29.23
CA SER A 250 3.18 25.17 -30.25
C SER A 250 4.69 24.94 -30.46
N MET A 251 5.52 25.63 -29.72
CA MET A 251 6.98 25.41 -29.69
C MET A 251 7.50 24.70 -28.43
N LYS A 252 6.67 24.36 -27.45
CA LYS A 252 7.14 23.74 -26.20
C LYS A 252 6.33 22.48 -25.84
N LYS A 253 6.97 21.35 -26.07
CA LYS A 253 6.92 20.07 -25.32
C LYS A 253 5.69 19.18 -25.45
N ILE A 254 6.02 17.93 -25.69
CA ILE A 254 5.20 16.71 -25.61
C ILE A 254 4.30 16.79 -24.38
N LYS A 255 2.97 16.93 -24.60
CA LYS A 255 1.97 16.85 -23.53
C LYS A 255 1.89 15.41 -23.06
N HIS A 256 2.13 15.18 -21.78
CA HIS A 256 1.86 13.88 -21.14
C HIS A 256 0.36 13.80 -20.83
N HIS A 257 -0.30 12.78 -21.38
CA HIS A 257 -1.72 12.50 -21.12
C HIS A 257 -1.91 11.75 -19.81
N GLY A 258 -3.10 11.89 -19.19
CA GLY A 258 -3.43 11.18 -17.96
C GLY A 258 -3.37 9.64 -18.08
N TYR A 259 -3.58 9.08 -19.28
CA TYR A 259 -3.43 7.65 -19.54
C TYR A 259 -1.96 7.19 -19.73
N GLU A 260 -0.99 8.08 -19.70
CA GLU A 260 0.46 7.78 -19.69
C GLU A 260 1.02 7.75 -18.26
N SER A 261 0.15 7.89 -17.27
CA SER A 261 0.48 7.97 -15.85
C SER A 261 0.52 6.57 -15.22
N VAL A 262 1.67 5.91 -15.29
CA VAL A 262 1.90 4.60 -14.66
C VAL A 262 2.97 4.74 -13.58
N TRP A 263 2.59 4.54 -12.33
CA TRP A 263 3.48 4.70 -11.18
C TRP A 263 3.52 3.43 -10.34
N ILE A 264 4.69 3.10 -9.80
CA ILE A 264 4.86 2.03 -8.80
C ILE A 264 5.34 2.61 -7.47
N PHE A 265 4.89 2.00 -6.38
CA PHE A 265 5.48 2.20 -5.06
C PHE A 265 6.46 1.07 -4.78
N TYR A 266 7.71 1.42 -4.49
CA TYR A 266 8.76 0.45 -4.27
C TYR A 266 9.72 0.95 -3.18
N LYS A 267 9.85 0.18 -2.09
CA LYS A 267 10.68 0.52 -0.92
C LYS A 267 10.46 1.96 -0.43
N GLY A 268 9.20 2.38 -0.46
CA GLY A 268 8.79 3.72 -0.05
C GLY A 268 9.06 4.85 -1.05
N LYS A 269 9.57 4.56 -2.24
CA LYS A 269 9.74 5.51 -3.35
C LYS A 269 8.54 5.42 -4.28
N SER A 270 8.08 6.55 -4.81
CA SER A 270 7.09 6.61 -5.89
C SER A 270 7.87 6.76 -7.19
N ILE A 271 7.83 5.75 -8.06
CA ILE A 271 8.63 5.68 -9.28
C ILE A 271 7.70 5.75 -10.49
N HIS A 272 7.92 6.73 -11.35
CA HIS A 272 7.21 6.89 -12.62
C HIS A 272 7.80 5.97 -13.69
N LEU A 273 6.96 5.12 -14.31
CA LEU A 273 7.34 4.31 -15.46
C LEU A 273 6.97 5.07 -16.75
N SER A 274 7.76 6.08 -17.12
CA SER A 274 7.44 7.03 -18.18
C SER A 274 7.38 6.44 -19.60
N PHE A 275 7.84 5.21 -19.75
CA PHE A 275 7.81 4.44 -20.99
C PHE A 275 6.54 3.60 -21.17
N LEU A 276 5.66 3.56 -20.17
CA LEU A 276 4.39 2.82 -20.20
C LEU A 276 3.20 3.76 -20.34
N SER A 277 2.20 3.28 -21.07
CA SER A 277 0.93 3.98 -21.27
C SER A 277 -0.23 2.98 -21.28
N TYR A 278 -1.39 3.41 -20.78
CA TYR A 278 -2.65 2.67 -20.97
C TYR A 278 -3.16 2.76 -22.42
N GLY A 279 -2.52 3.57 -23.26
CA GLY A 279 -2.88 3.77 -24.67
C GLY A 279 -4.09 4.68 -24.89
N SER A 280 -5.06 4.69 -23.99
CA SER A 280 -6.23 5.56 -24.07
C SER A 280 -6.90 5.76 -22.71
N GLU A 281 -7.68 6.85 -22.59
CA GLU A 281 -8.51 7.09 -21.40
C GLU A 281 -9.61 6.03 -21.24
N LEU A 282 -10.10 5.46 -22.34
CA LEU A 282 -11.08 4.37 -22.30
C LEU A 282 -10.51 3.12 -21.61
N GLU A 283 -9.26 2.80 -21.88
CA GLU A 283 -8.60 1.67 -21.23
C GLU A 283 -8.34 1.95 -19.74
N LEU A 284 -7.87 3.15 -19.39
CA LEU A 284 -7.74 3.57 -18.01
C LEU A 284 -9.08 3.49 -17.26
N LYS A 285 -10.16 3.99 -17.88
CA LYS A 285 -11.53 3.90 -17.35
C LYS A 285 -11.98 2.45 -17.17
N ARG A 286 -11.65 1.56 -18.12
CA ARG A 286 -11.95 0.12 -18.02
C ARG A 286 -11.27 -0.49 -16.79
N ILE A 287 -10.00 -0.18 -16.58
CA ILE A 287 -9.22 -0.68 -15.43
C ILE A 287 -9.81 -0.15 -14.13
N VAL A 288 -10.03 1.17 -14.02
CA VAL A 288 -10.62 1.80 -12.83
C VAL A 288 -11.97 1.17 -12.47
N ASN A 289 -12.83 0.91 -13.48
CA ASN A 289 -14.15 0.31 -13.24
C ASN A 289 -14.11 -1.19 -12.89
N ASN A 290 -13.00 -1.87 -13.08
CA ASN A 290 -12.90 -3.32 -12.83
C ASN A 290 -12.07 -3.66 -11.58
N ILE A 291 -11.05 -2.88 -11.27
CA ILE A 291 -10.06 -3.24 -10.24
C ILE A 291 -10.62 -3.31 -8.81
N TYR A 292 -11.75 -2.63 -8.52
CA TYR A 292 -12.36 -2.60 -7.19
C TYR A 292 -13.51 -3.60 -6.99
N LYS A 293 -13.84 -4.44 -7.98
CA LYS A 293 -15.07 -5.24 -7.99
C LYS A 293 -15.05 -6.52 -7.14
N TYR A 294 -13.93 -6.86 -6.53
CA TYR A 294 -13.88 -8.06 -5.70
C TYR A 294 -14.86 -7.94 -4.52
N ASP A 295 -15.77 -8.93 -4.39
CA ASP A 295 -16.84 -8.99 -3.39
C ASP A 295 -17.66 -7.69 -3.20
N ASN A 296 -17.58 -6.77 -4.16
CA ASN A 296 -18.34 -5.51 -4.14
C ASN A 296 -19.09 -5.31 -5.46
N PRO A 297 -20.38 -5.71 -5.53
CA PRO A 297 -21.19 -5.58 -6.73
C PRO A 297 -21.61 -4.13 -7.02
N SER A 298 -21.47 -3.20 -6.06
CA SER A 298 -21.90 -1.82 -6.22
C SER A 298 -21.06 -1.09 -7.27
N GLN A 299 -21.73 -0.40 -8.19
CA GLN A 299 -21.07 0.39 -9.21
C GLN A 299 -20.74 1.80 -8.71
N MET A 300 -19.58 2.31 -9.10
CA MET A 300 -19.21 3.70 -8.92
C MET A 300 -20.01 4.57 -9.91
N ASN A 301 -20.70 5.59 -9.40
CA ASN A 301 -21.47 6.55 -10.20
C ASN A 301 -21.05 8.00 -9.85
N GLU A 302 -21.73 8.99 -10.40
CA GLU A 302 -21.40 10.41 -10.15
C GLU A 302 -21.64 10.84 -8.71
N GLN A 303 -22.62 10.25 -8.03
CA GLN A 303 -22.90 10.54 -6.62
C GLN A 303 -21.89 9.87 -5.68
N THR A 304 -21.38 8.70 -6.09
CA THR A 304 -20.34 7.97 -5.37
C THR A 304 -19.03 8.05 -6.16
N GLY A 305 -18.43 9.22 -6.24
CA GLY A 305 -17.26 9.53 -7.08
C GLY A 305 -15.99 8.74 -6.77
N PHE A 306 -15.96 7.92 -5.71
CA PHE A 306 -14.84 7.07 -5.33
C PHE A 306 -15.32 5.75 -4.71
N LYS A 307 -14.43 4.77 -4.68
CA LYS A 307 -14.63 3.50 -3.96
C LYS A 307 -13.33 3.07 -3.29
N VAL A 308 -13.46 2.46 -2.13
CA VAL A 308 -12.37 1.78 -1.42
C VAL A 308 -12.75 0.31 -1.30
N ASN A 309 -11.89 -0.58 -1.74
CA ASN A 309 -12.09 -2.02 -1.67
C ASN A 309 -10.74 -2.75 -1.58
N GLU A 310 -10.76 -4.05 -1.71
CA GLU A 310 -9.56 -4.89 -1.76
C GLU A 310 -9.60 -5.82 -2.98
N LEU A 311 -8.44 -6.31 -3.38
CA LEU A 311 -8.30 -7.44 -4.29
C LEU A 311 -8.35 -8.75 -3.49
N LYS A 312 -8.51 -9.88 -4.17
CA LYS A 312 -8.54 -11.20 -3.53
C LYS A 312 -7.25 -11.55 -2.76
N ASP A 313 -6.11 -10.98 -3.16
CA ASP A 313 -4.84 -11.14 -2.46
C ASP A 313 -4.74 -10.31 -1.16
N GLY A 314 -5.73 -9.46 -0.89
CA GLY A 314 -5.80 -8.55 0.24
C GLY A 314 -5.18 -7.18 -0.03
N SER A 315 -4.75 -6.89 -1.26
CA SER A 315 -4.27 -5.56 -1.64
C SER A 315 -5.41 -4.54 -1.58
N ARG A 316 -5.19 -3.40 -0.91
CA ARG A 316 -6.18 -2.31 -0.83
C ARG A 316 -6.25 -1.57 -2.16
N VAL A 317 -7.45 -1.34 -2.64
CA VAL A 317 -7.73 -0.59 -3.86
C VAL A 317 -8.54 0.65 -3.53
N VAL A 318 -8.10 1.80 -4.02
CA VAL A 318 -8.88 3.04 -4.02
C VAL A 318 -9.02 3.48 -5.47
N VAL A 319 -10.23 3.86 -5.87
CA VAL A 319 -10.52 4.38 -7.21
C VAL A 319 -11.30 5.68 -7.12
N ALA A 320 -11.06 6.57 -8.07
CA ALA A 320 -11.77 7.84 -8.18
C ALA A 320 -12.15 8.13 -9.64
N ARG A 321 -13.20 8.93 -9.83
CA ARG A 321 -13.68 9.35 -11.14
C ARG A 321 -14.12 10.82 -11.15
N PRO A 322 -14.18 11.46 -12.34
CA PRO A 322 -14.88 12.72 -12.51
C PRO A 322 -16.38 12.60 -12.18
N PRO A 323 -17.04 13.66 -11.60
CA PRO A 323 -16.49 14.99 -11.30
C PRO A 323 -15.83 15.09 -9.92
N PHE A 324 -15.81 14.04 -9.10
CA PHE A 324 -15.17 14.03 -7.78
C PHE A 324 -13.66 14.23 -7.87
N ALA A 325 -13.01 13.56 -8.82
CA ALA A 325 -11.60 13.76 -9.18
C ALA A 325 -11.51 14.40 -10.56
N GLU A 326 -10.40 15.06 -10.87
CA GLU A 326 -10.17 15.70 -12.18
C GLU A 326 -9.94 14.67 -13.30
N SER A 327 -9.54 13.43 -12.94
CA SER A 327 -9.31 12.34 -13.86
C SER A 327 -9.81 11.01 -13.29
N TRP A 328 -9.88 9.99 -14.16
CA TRP A 328 -9.99 8.60 -13.74
C TRP A 328 -8.67 8.18 -13.13
N ALA A 329 -8.69 7.77 -11.86
CA ALA A 329 -7.49 7.41 -11.12
C ALA A 329 -7.71 6.19 -10.23
N PHE A 330 -6.64 5.46 -9.96
CA PHE A 330 -6.65 4.36 -9.00
C PHE A 330 -5.33 4.27 -8.24
N TRP A 331 -5.39 3.70 -7.05
CA TRP A 331 -4.25 3.36 -6.19
C TRP A 331 -4.44 1.95 -5.68
N VAL A 332 -3.45 1.10 -5.90
CA VAL A 332 -3.38 -0.24 -5.29
C VAL A 332 -2.22 -0.22 -4.31
N ARG A 333 -2.48 -0.57 -3.06
CA ARG A 333 -1.47 -0.77 -2.04
C ARG A 333 -1.40 -2.24 -1.68
N LYS A 334 -0.25 -2.84 -1.89
CA LYS A 334 0.00 -4.22 -1.55
C LYS A 334 0.47 -4.32 -0.10
N PHE A 335 -0.05 -5.31 0.58
CA PHE A 335 0.39 -5.66 1.92
C PHE A 335 1.15 -6.98 1.81
N ASP A 336 2.45 -6.89 1.49
CA ASP A 336 3.31 -8.04 1.66
C ASP A 336 3.25 -8.45 3.12
N LEU A 337 2.97 -9.73 3.37
CA LEU A 337 3.13 -10.40 4.66
C LEU A 337 4.56 -10.95 4.75
N PRO A 338 5.61 -10.13 4.84
CA PRO A 338 6.90 -10.67 5.12
C PRO A 338 6.83 -11.21 6.54
N ASN A 339 7.66 -12.17 6.84
CA ASN A 339 7.92 -12.63 8.20
C ASN A 339 8.45 -11.45 9.03
N MET A 340 7.54 -10.54 9.44
CA MET A 340 7.85 -9.31 10.15
C MET A 340 8.08 -9.66 11.60
N SER A 341 9.35 -9.79 11.97
CA SER A 341 9.73 -9.86 13.37
C SER A 341 10.24 -8.50 13.85
N LEU A 342 10.09 -8.21 15.13
CA LEU A 342 10.65 -6.99 15.72
C LEU A 342 12.15 -6.89 15.46
N GLU A 343 12.86 -8.02 15.40
CA GLU A 343 14.30 -8.11 15.13
C GLU A 343 14.67 -7.58 13.73
N LYS A 344 13.79 -7.79 12.73
CA LYS A 344 13.99 -7.26 11.37
C LYS A 344 13.60 -5.79 11.24
N LEU A 345 12.55 -5.38 11.93
CA LEU A 345 12.08 -3.99 11.88
C LEU A 345 12.99 -3.05 12.68
N ILE A 346 13.55 -3.54 13.78
CA ILE A 346 14.41 -2.80 14.69
C ILE A 346 15.70 -3.63 14.81
N SER A 347 16.56 -3.53 13.77
CA SER A 347 17.76 -4.37 13.68
C SER A 347 19.00 -3.68 14.25
N ASP A 348 19.92 -4.48 14.80
CA ASP A 348 21.21 -3.99 15.30
C ASP A 348 22.12 -3.48 14.15
N GLU A 349 21.88 -3.90 12.90
CA GLU A 349 22.55 -3.37 11.71
C GLU A 349 22.11 -1.93 11.41
N SER A 350 20.90 -1.56 11.83
CA SER A 350 20.31 -0.26 11.54
C SER A 350 20.53 0.78 12.63
N ALA A 351 20.73 0.37 13.89
CA ALA A 351 20.91 1.29 15.03
C ALA A 351 21.58 0.58 16.20
N ASP A 352 22.51 1.28 16.84
CA ASP A 352 23.12 0.79 18.08
C ASP A 352 22.07 0.65 19.19
N ASN A 353 22.21 -0.42 20.00
CA ASN A 353 21.34 -0.70 21.13
C ASN A 353 19.86 -0.92 20.73
N ALA A 354 19.61 -1.49 19.53
CA ALA A 354 18.26 -1.77 19.05
C ALA A 354 17.49 -2.79 19.92
N GLU A 355 18.19 -3.56 20.74
CA GLU A 355 17.58 -4.44 21.76
C GLU A 355 16.67 -3.67 22.71
N LEU A 356 17.04 -2.44 23.09
CA LEU A 356 16.31 -1.64 24.10
C LEU A 356 14.83 -1.40 23.70
N PRO A 357 14.50 -0.74 22.60
CA PRO A 357 13.10 -0.54 22.20
C PRO A 357 12.40 -1.86 21.84
N ARG A 358 13.13 -2.82 21.27
CA ARG A 358 12.60 -4.12 20.86
C ARG A 358 12.09 -4.93 22.05
N GLU A 359 12.90 -5.09 23.10
CA GLU A 359 12.50 -5.83 24.28
C GLU A 359 11.44 -5.08 25.10
N LEU A 360 11.52 -3.74 25.14
CA LEU A 360 10.52 -2.94 25.85
C LEU A 360 9.13 -3.12 25.24
N ILE A 361 9.00 -3.11 23.91
CA ILE A 361 7.73 -3.38 23.21
C ILE A 361 7.21 -4.79 23.53
N LYS A 362 8.09 -5.80 23.57
CA LYS A 362 7.69 -7.17 23.97
C LYS A 362 7.10 -7.19 25.38
N PHE A 363 7.72 -6.47 26.31
CA PHE A 363 7.21 -6.39 27.68
C PHE A 363 5.89 -5.62 27.77
N PHE A 364 5.65 -4.60 26.94
CA PHE A 364 4.36 -3.91 26.88
C PHE A 364 3.23 -4.87 26.50
N MET A 365 3.48 -5.74 25.51
CA MET A 365 2.50 -6.74 25.07
C MET A 365 2.25 -7.80 26.14
N LYS A 366 3.33 -8.29 26.79
CA LYS A 366 3.24 -9.29 27.87
C LYS A 366 2.63 -8.71 29.16
N GLY A 367 2.87 -7.43 29.42
CA GLY A 367 2.31 -6.71 30.55
C GLY A 367 0.93 -6.10 30.31
N ALA A 368 0.31 -6.41 29.16
CA ALA A 368 -1.04 -5.97 28.79
C ALA A 368 -1.24 -4.45 28.89
N ARG A 369 -0.35 -3.66 28.24
CA ARG A 369 -0.41 -2.19 28.28
C ARG A 369 -1.07 -1.60 27.04
N ILE A 370 -1.95 -0.62 27.27
CA ILE A 370 -2.55 0.16 26.18
C ILE A 370 -1.44 0.94 25.47
N THR A 371 -1.24 0.63 24.21
CA THR A 371 -0.10 1.13 23.44
C THR A 371 -0.56 1.80 22.17
N ALA A 372 -0.31 3.10 22.04
CA ALA A 372 -0.40 3.83 20.79
C ALA A 372 0.86 3.58 19.94
N ILE A 373 0.70 3.43 18.65
CA ILE A 373 1.80 3.43 17.68
C ILE A 373 1.55 4.63 16.75
N THR A 374 2.35 5.68 16.91
CA THR A 374 2.16 6.95 16.21
C THR A 374 3.23 7.22 15.18
N GLY A 375 3.00 8.21 14.32
CA GLY A 375 3.96 8.65 13.29
C GLY A 375 3.32 8.96 11.94
N PRO A 376 4.12 9.47 10.98
CA PRO A 376 3.63 9.86 9.66
C PRO A 376 3.15 8.67 8.82
N GLN A 377 2.49 8.97 7.71
CA GLN A 377 2.07 7.95 6.76
C GLN A 377 3.31 7.24 6.16
N GLY A 378 3.24 5.91 6.05
CA GLY A 378 4.34 5.11 5.50
C GLY A 378 5.52 4.89 6.45
N ALA A 379 5.48 5.36 7.71
CA ALA A 379 6.52 5.13 8.72
C ALA A 379 6.61 3.68 9.22
N GLY A 380 5.62 2.82 8.92
CA GLY A 380 5.65 1.41 9.30
C GLY A 380 4.88 1.07 10.58
N LYS A 381 3.93 1.92 10.99
CA LYS A 381 3.06 1.71 12.17
C LYS A 381 2.36 0.34 12.15
N THR A 382 1.66 0.05 11.08
CA THR A 382 0.95 -1.22 10.88
C THR A 382 1.89 -2.42 10.93
N SER A 383 3.07 -2.31 10.32
CA SER A 383 4.11 -3.34 10.35
C SER A 383 4.63 -3.61 11.77
N LEU A 384 4.84 -2.55 12.54
CA LEU A 384 5.26 -2.65 13.94
C LEU A 384 4.18 -3.30 14.81
N MET A 385 2.91 -2.93 14.61
CA MET A 385 1.77 -3.56 15.29
C MET A 385 1.72 -5.07 14.99
N MET A 386 1.81 -5.47 13.72
CA MET A 386 1.81 -6.89 13.32
C MET A 386 2.92 -7.69 14.00
N ALA A 387 4.13 -7.11 14.09
CA ALA A 387 5.26 -7.75 14.74
C ALA A 387 5.10 -7.82 16.27
N ALA A 388 4.49 -6.79 16.88
CA ALA A 388 4.26 -6.73 18.33
C ALA A 388 3.19 -7.75 18.78
N VAL A 389 2.17 -8.00 17.99
CA VAL A 389 1.08 -8.96 18.28
C VAL A 389 1.61 -10.37 18.59
N LYS A 390 2.74 -10.78 18.03
CA LYS A 390 3.39 -12.06 18.34
C LYS A 390 3.62 -12.27 19.84
N TYR A 391 3.86 -11.20 20.57
CA TYR A 391 4.24 -11.21 22.00
C TYR A 391 3.04 -11.07 22.94
N ILE A 392 1.84 -10.87 22.42
CA ILE A 392 0.61 -10.98 23.20
C ILE A 392 0.42 -12.45 23.56
N PRO A 393 0.13 -12.80 24.84
CA PRO A 393 -0.15 -14.19 25.21
C PRO A 393 -1.23 -14.83 24.34
N ALA A 394 -0.98 -16.06 23.87
CA ALA A 394 -1.88 -16.75 22.94
C ALA A 394 -3.24 -17.15 23.57
N THR A 395 -3.35 -17.06 24.87
CA THR A 395 -4.59 -17.27 25.65
C THR A 395 -5.59 -16.12 25.52
N TYR A 396 -5.16 -14.98 24.97
CA TYR A 396 -6.02 -13.81 24.79
C TYR A 396 -6.70 -13.83 23.42
N ASN A 397 -8.00 -13.57 23.42
CA ASN A 397 -8.83 -13.48 22.20
C ASN A 397 -8.65 -12.09 21.60
N LEU A 398 -8.25 -12.04 20.32
CA LEU A 398 -7.97 -10.79 19.61
C LEU A 398 -9.17 -10.37 18.75
N ARG A 399 -9.60 -9.12 18.90
CA ARG A 399 -10.61 -8.49 18.06
C ARG A 399 -9.99 -7.30 17.36
N ILE A 400 -10.13 -7.26 16.04
CA ILE A 400 -9.42 -6.31 15.20
C ILE A 400 -10.44 -5.46 14.46
N GLN A 401 -10.28 -4.15 14.51
CA GLN A 401 -11.06 -3.21 13.71
C GLN A 401 -10.15 -2.52 12.72
N GLU A 402 -10.53 -2.56 11.44
CA GLU A 402 -9.75 -2.00 10.33
C GLU A 402 -10.64 -1.26 9.34
N LEU A 403 -10.07 -0.40 8.52
CA LEU A 403 -10.73 0.18 7.34
C LEU A 403 -10.70 -0.81 6.16
N ALA A 404 -9.61 -1.56 6.04
CA ALA A 404 -9.43 -2.66 5.11
C ALA A 404 -8.59 -3.72 5.83
N PHE A 405 -8.67 -5.01 5.45
CA PHE A 405 -7.96 -6.10 6.12
C PHE A 405 -6.44 -6.08 5.83
N GLU A 406 -5.76 -5.10 6.43
CA GLU A 406 -4.31 -4.86 6.25
C GLU A 406 -3.45 -5.76 7.16
N LEU A 407 -3.88 -5.97 8.40
CA LEU A 407 -3.11 -6.67 9.42
C LEU A 407 -3.00 -8.17 9.14
N ASN A 408 -4.00 -8.76 8.48
CA ASN A 408 -4.00 -10.18 8.08
C ASN A 408 -3.55 -11.17 9.20
N LEU A 409 -3.81 -10.83 10.47
CA LEU A 409 -3.30 -11.57 11.64
C LEU A 409 -3.78 -13.02 11.67
N ARG A 410 -4.97 -13.29 11.11
CA ARG A 410 -5.47 -14.66 11.02
C ARG A 410 -4.65 -15.55 10.07
N LYS A 411 -4.05 -14.97 9.03
CA LYS A 411 -3.11 -15.69 8.14
C LYS A 411 -1.76 -15.90 8.82
N LEU A 412 -1.29 -14.91 9.61
CA LEU A 412 -0.01 -14.97 10.32
C LEU A 412 -0.07 -15.90 11.53
N TYR A 413 -1.21 -15.93 12.24
CA TYR A 413 -1.41 -16.66 13.48
C TYR A 413 -2.69 -17.51 13.42
N PRO A 414 -2.76 -18.54 12.54
CA PRO A 414 -4.00 -19.28 12.27
C PRO A 414 -4.53 -20.09 13.46
N GLN A 415 -3.70 -20.33 14.48
CA GLN A 415 -4.07 -21.07 15.70
C GLN A 415 -4.60 -20.19 16.83
N ARG A 416 -4.57 -18.84 16.67
CA ARG A 416 -5.08 -17.92 17.68
C ARG A 416 -6.58 -17.66 17.49
N ASN A 417 -7.28 -17.43 18.58
CA ASN A 417 -8.65 -16.92 18.53
C ASN A 417 -8.62 -15.45 18.08
N THR A 418 -8.76 -15.24 16.78
CA THR A 418 -8.57 -13.94 16.14
C THR A 418 -9.59 -13.74 15.04
N ILE A 419 -10.27 -12.62 15.05
CA ILE A 419 -11.14 -12.19 13.95
C ILE A 419 -10.99 -10.69 13.72
N ALA A 420 -10.96 -10.30 12.44
CA ALA A 420 -10.94 -8.91 12.01
C ALA A 420 -12.31 -8.49 11.44
N PHE A 421 -12.67 -7.24 11.69
CA PHE A 421 -13.86 -6.55 11.20
C PHE A 421 -13.40 -5.32 10.44
N ARG A 422 -14.12 -4.96 9.38
CA ARG A 422 -13.87 -3.75 8.62
C ARG A 422 -15.13 -2.91 8.46
N GLU A 423 -14.93 -1.65 8.20
CA GLU A 423 -16.02 -0.78 7.76
C GLU A 423 -16.51 -1.22 6.37
N THR A 424 -17.79 -1.04 6.15
CA THR A 424 -18.45 -1.27 4.85
C THR A 424 -19.35 -0.09 4.54
N ASP A 425 -19.90 -0.04 3.33
CA ASP A 425 -20.88 1.01 2.95
C ASP A 425 -22.11 1.07 3.90
N TYR A 426 -22.36 0.01 4.69
CA TYR A 426 -23.54 -0.14 5.55
C TYR A 426 -23.22 -0.28 7.05
N ILE A 427 -21.97 -0.56 7.40
CA ILE A 427 -21.53 -0.77 8.80
C ILE A 427 -20.34 0.13 9.06
N THR A 428 -20.53 1.11 9.94
CA THR A 428 -19.47 2.03 10.35
C THR A 428 -18.48 1.34 11.31
N GLY A 429 -17.28 1.90 11.46
CA GLY A 429 -16.27 1.43 12.42
C GLY A 429 -16.80 1.45 13.86
N GLN A 430 -17.63 2.44 14.21
CA GLN A 430 -18.29 2.49 15.52
C GLN A 430 -19.24 1.30 15.74
N GLN A 431 -20.08 0.97 14.75
CA GLN A 431 -20.97 -0.19 14.85
C GLN A 431 -20.18 -1.50 14.95
N GLY A 432 -19.04 -1.59 14.24
CA GLY A 432 -18.11 -2.72 14.35
C GLY A 432 -17.55 -2.88 15.77
N LEU A 433 -17.11 -1.78 16.39
CA LEU A 433 -16.63 -1.79 17.78
C LEU A 433 -17.76 -2.10 18.79
N ASP A 434 -18.98 -1.61 18.56
CA ASP A 434 -20.16 -1.96 19.37
C ASP A 434 -20.49 -3.45 19.30
N PHE A 435 -20.33 -4.05 18.13
CA PHE A 435 -20.49 -5.48 17.95
C PHE A 435 -19.39 -6.25 18.70
N GLN A 436 -18.14 -5.80 18.64
CA GLN A 436 -17.01 -6.47 19.30
C GLN A 436 -17.19 -6.58 20.82
N LYS A 437 -17.84 -5.60 21.49
CA LYS A 437 -18.21 -5.70 22.92
C LYS A 437 -19.09 -6.88 23.27
N LYS A 438 -19.86 -7.38 22.31
CA LYS A 438 -20.75 -8.53 22.49
C LYS A 438 -20.05 -9.86 22.24
N THR A 439 -18.78 -9.81 21.85
CA THR A 439 -17.92 -10.99 21.66
C THR A 439 -17.05 -11.24 22.90
N ASP A 440 -16.42 -12.37 22.94
CA ASP A 440 -15.48 -12.77 23.99
C ASP A 440 -14.06 -12.17 23.82
N GLY A 441 -13.95 -11.00 23.19
CA GLY A 441 -12.68 -10.33 22.93
C GLY A 441 -11.99 -9.87 24.21
N THR A 442 -10.71 -10.24 24.37
CA THR A 442 -9.88 -9.82 25.51
C THR A 442 -9.02 -8.62 25.13
N VAL A 443 -8.48 -8.61 23.92
CA VAL A 443 -7.59 -7.55 23.40
C VAL A 443 -8.18 -6.96 22.14
N ASN A 444 -8.21 -5.64 22.06
CA ASN A 444 -8.65 -4.92 20.87
C ASN A 444 -7.45 -4.36 20.11
N LEU A 445 -7.46 -4.56 18.80
CA LEU A 445 -6.49 -4.03 17.88
C LEU A 445 -7.20 -3.12 16.89
N LEU A 446 -6.82 -1.84 16.83
CA LEU A 446 -7.35 -0.92 15.83
C LEU A 446 -6.26 -0.62 14.81
N GLY A 447 -6.46 -1.09 13.59
CA GLY A 447 -5.52 -0.91 12.49
C GLY A 447 -5.17 0.55 12.26
N GLU A 448 -6.19 1.42 12.35
CA GLU A 448 -6.04 2.87 12.30
C GLU A 448 -7.20 3.56 13.04
N VAL A 449 -6.88 4.50 13.91
CA VAL A 449 -7.85 5.42 14.51
C VAL A 449 -7.91 6.68 13.65
N ALA A 450 -8.75 6.65 12.61
CA ALA A 450 -8.79 7.67 11.57
C ALA A 450 -9.91 8.71 11.74
N THR A 451 -10.98 8.38 12.48
CA THR A 451 -12.16 9.23 12.64
C THR A 451 -12.50 9.50 14.10
N ASP A 452 -13.11 10.65 14.38
CA ASP A 452 -13.51 11.03 15.73
C ASP A 452 -14.43 10.00 16.43
N PRO A 453 -15.44 9.41 15.78
CA PRO A 453 -16.26 8.37 16.39
C PRO A 453 -15.46 7.13 16.81
N VAL A 454 -14.52 6.68 15.98
CA VAL A 454 -13.65 5.54 16.28
C VAL A 454 -12.71 5.86 17.45
N ALA A 455 -12.13 7.07 17.46
CA ALA A 455 -11.27 7.56 18.55
C ALA A 455 -12.02 7.62 19.89
N ALA A 456 -13.21 8.23 19.91
CA ALA A 456 -14.03 8.30 21.12
C ALA A 456 -14.44 6.92 21.63
N TRP A 457 -14.77 6.02 20.71
CA TRP A 457 -15.08 4.63 21.03
C TRP A 457 -13.89 3.87 21.59
N MET A 458 -12.70 4.05 21.00
CA MET A 458 -11.47 3.42 21.48
C MET A 458 -11.18 3.82 22.94
N ILE A 459 -11.32 5.10 23.29
CA ILE A 459 -11.15 5.58 24.67
C ILE A 459 -12.17 4.88 25.60
N LYS A 460 -13.44 4.83 25.23
CA LYS A 460 -14.47 4.14 26.04
C LYS A 460 -14.19 2.65 26.19
N MET A 461 -13.71 1.98 25.13
CA MET A 461 -13.33 0.57 25.19
C MET A 461 -12.14 0.33 26.12
N GLY A 462 -11.14 1.19 26.06
CA GLY A 462 -9.97 1.12 26.95
C GLY A 462 -10.33 1.31 28.42
N GLN A 463 -11.38 2.08 28.71
CA GLN A 463 -11.84 2.29 30.09
C GLN A 463 -12.58 1.10 30.70
N VAL A 464 -13.37 0.35 29.91
CA VAL A 464 -14.39 -0.52 30.49
C VAL A 464 -14.40 -1.95 29.95
N ALA A 465 -14.02 -2.18 28.70
CA ALA A 465 -14.39 -3.43 28.01
C ALA A 465 -13.22 -4.33 27.59
N SER A 466 -12.01 -3.81 27.44
CA SER A 466 -10.84 -4.60 27.03
C SER A 466 -9.79 -4.67 28.14
N LEU A 467 -9.03 -5.78 28.18
CA LEU A 467 -7.87 -5.87 29.04
C LEU A 467 -6.83 -4.82 28.64
N PHE A 468 -6.57 -4.68 27.34
CA PHE A 468 -5.80 -3.59 26.77
C PHE A 468 -6.11 -3.42 25.27
N THR A 469 -5.69 -2.30 24.73
CA THR A 469 -5.89 -1.93 23.33
C THR A 469 -4.57 -1.52 22.70
N ILE A 470 -4.34 -1.92 21.44
CA ILE A 470 -3.23 -1.43 20.62
C ILE A 470 -3.85 -0.76 19.40
N PHE A 471 -3.37 0.42 19.07
CA PHE A 471 -3.89 1.17 17.92
C PHE A 471 -2.82 1.98 17.22
N THR A 472 -3.04 2.28 15.92
CA THR A 472 -2.20 3.24 15.20
C THR A 472 -2.91 4.58 15.04
N HIS A 473 -2.14 5.67 15.05
CA HIS A 473 -2.65 7.02 14.85
C HIS A 473 -1.64 7.92 14.14
N HIS A 474 -2.14 8.93 13.41
CA HIS A 474 -1.31 9.91 12.72
C HIS A 474 -1.06 11.15 13.61
N ALA A 475 -0.22 11.02 14.61
CA ALA A 475 0.21 12.16 15.44
C ALA A 475 1.72 12.40 15.25
N LYS A 476 2.14 13.65 15.22
CA LYS A 476 3.56 14.05 15.10
C LYS A 476 4.27 14.07 16.45
N THR A 477 3.55 14.43 17.50
CA THR A 477 4.06 14.49 18.86
C THR A 477 3.11 13.76 19.81
N PHE A 478 3.61 13.40 21.02
CA PHE A 478 2.74 12.83 22.05
C PHE A 478 1.60 13.80 22.44
N ARG A 479 1.89 15.10 22.48
CA ARG A 479 0.89 16.13 22.73
C ARG A 479 -0.20 16.15 21.67
N ASP A 480 0.16 16.01 20.38
CA ASP A 480 -0.81 15.98 19.30
C ASP A 480 -1.71 14.74 19.39
N LEU A 481 -1.17 13.59 19.81
CA LEU A 481 -1.95 12.39 20.08
C LEU A 481 -3.01 12.68 21.15
N MET A 482 -2.60 13.23 22.31
CA MET A 482 -3.50 13.50 23.43
C MET A 482 -4.58 14.52 23.04
N TRP A 483 -4.21 15.56 22.30
CA TRP A 483 -5.16 16.59 21.84
C TRP A 483 -6.10 16.07 20.75
N SER A 484 -5.61 15.28 19.81
CA SER A 484 -6.47 14.66 18.79
C SER A 484 -7.56 13.80 19.43
N LEU A 485 -7.18 12.92 20.36
CA LEU A 485 -8.12 12.05 21.07
C LEU A 485 -9.11 12.83 21.96
N ARG A 486 -8.63 13.86 22.66
CA ARG A 486 -9.48 14.77 23.44
C ARG A 486 -10.53 15.47 22.54
N ASN A 487 -10.07 16.02 21.42
CA ASN A 487 -10.96 16.72 20.51
C ASN A 487 -12.00 15.78 19.89
N ALA A 488 -11.64 14.54 19.61
CA ALA A 488 -12.56 13.52 19.14
C ALA A 488 -13.68 13.22 20.15
N LEU A 489 -13.37 13.18 21.46
CA LEU A 489 -14.40 13.05 22.52
C LEU A 489 -15.36 14.23 22.54
N ILE A 490 -14.86 15.45 22.32
CA ILE A 490 -15.69 16.66 22.30
C ILE A 490 -16.54 16.70 21.03
N ASN A 491 -15.95 16.47 19.87
CA ASN A 491 -16.64 16.52 18.56
C ASN A 491 -17.77 15.49 18.46
N THR A 492 -17.61 14.34 19.10
CA THR A 492 -18.63 13.29 19.17
C THR A 492 -19.63 13.47 20.32
N GLN A 493 -19.51 14.55 21.10
CA GLN A 493 -20.30 14.79 22.30
C GLN A 493 -20.19 13.66 23.37
N ALA A 494 -19.11 12.88 23.30
CA ALA A 494 -18.82 11.84 24.28
C ALA A 494 -18.34 12.42 25.63
N ALA A 495 -17.82 13.65 25.60
CA ALA A 495 -17.55 14.49 26.76
C ALA A 495 -18.02 15.93 26.46
N THR A 496 -18.53 16.61 27.48
CA THR A 496 -19.07 17.97 27.37
C THR A 496 -18.08 19.06 27.69
N ASP A 497 -16.99 18.72 28.39
CA ASP A 497 -15.97 19.63 28.88
C ASP A 497 -14.58 19.16 28.44
N GLN A 498 -13.70 20.13 28.09
CA GLN A 498 -12.35 19.84 27.64
C GLN A 498 -11.51 19.09 28.68
N LYS A 499 -11.66 19.47 29.95
CA LYS A 499 -10.90 18.86 31.04
C LYS A 499 -11.33 17.42 31.28
N ALA A 500 -12.64 17.19 31.35
CA ALA A 500 -13.19 15.84 31.48
C ALA A 500 -12.77 14.95 30.31
N ALA A 501 -12.74 15.49 29.08
CA ALA A 501 -12.23 14.77 27.91
C ALA A 501 -10.76 14.44 28.04
N GLU A 502 -9.94 15.41 28.46
CA GLU A 502 -8.49 15.23 28.64
C GLU A 502 -8.18 14.20 29.73
N GLU A 503 -8.92 14.21 30.84
CA GLU A 503 -8.81 13.22 31.92
C GLU A 503 -9.15 11.82 31.43
N GLN A 504 -10.22 11.66 30.65
CA GLN A 504 -10.59 10.37 30.09
C GLN A 504 -9.50 9.83 29.16
N VAL A 505 -8.91 10.67 28.33
CA VAL A 505 -7.80 10.28 27.45
C VAL A 505 -6.56 9.90 28.27
N ALA A 506 -6.20 10.73 29.25
CA ALA A 506 -5.00 10.51 30.07
C ALA A 506 -5.07 9.24 30.95
N LYS A 507 -6.27 8.83 31.36
CA LYS A 507 -6.50 7.57 32.10
C LYS A 507 -6.41 6.33 31.21
N VAL A 508 -6.60 6.48 29.89
CA VAL A 508 -6.59 5.34 28.94
C VAL A 508 -5.25 5.20 28.26
N ILE A 509 -4.67 6.30 27.78
CA ILE A 509 -3.40 6.25 27.06
C ILE A 509 -2.25 6.04 28.05
N GLU A 510 -1.60 4.89 27.94
CA GLU A 510 -0.50 4.52 28.82
C GLU A 510 0.87 4.73 28.16
N LEU A 511 1.01 4.30 26.91
CA LEU A 511 2.29 4.27 26.20
C LEU A 511 2.10 4.72 24.73
N ASP A 512 3.09 5.45 24.21
CA ASP A 512 3.22 5.81 22.80
C ASP A 512 4.56 5.34 22.25
N VAL A 513 4.53 4.60 21.16
CA VAL A 513 5.71 4.22 20.37
C VAL A 513 5.68 5.02 19.08
N HIS A 514 6.48 6.07 19.01
CA HIS A 514 6.54 6.96 17.86
C HIS A 514 7.54 6.45 16.81
N VAL A 515 7.05 6.18 15.60
CA VAL A 515 7.86 5.73 14.47
C VAL A 515 8.02 6.85 13.47
N GLU A 516 9.24 7.02 12.99
CA GLU A 516 9.64 8.02 12.02
C GLU A 516 10.25 7.38 10.76
N ARG A 517 10.31 8.19 9.70
CA ARG A 517 10.95 7.85 8.45
C ARG A 517 11.90 8.96 8.02
N SER A 518 13.19 8.61 7.84
CA SER A 518 14.18 9.57 7.32
C SER A 518 13.94 9.94 5.86
N SER A 519 14.58 10.99 5.40
CA SER A 519 14.60 11.41 3.97
C SER A 519 15.15 10.30 3.04
N THR A 520 16.02 9.43 3.57
CA THR A 520 16.54 8.27 2.83
C THR A 520 15.60 7.08 2.79
N GLY A 521 14.41 7.20 3.42
CA GLY A 521 13.40 6.13 3.47
C GLY A 521 13.58 5.13 4.61
N ARG A 522 14.63 5.28 5.44
CA ARG A 522 14.88 4.43 6.62
C ARG A 522 13.81 4.68 7.69
N ARG A 523 13.28 3.61 8.28
CA ARG A 523 12.28 3.64 9.34
C ARG A 523 12.94 3.31 10.69
N TYR A 524 12.56 4.03 11.74
CA TYR A 524 13.10 3.84 13.09
C TYR A 524 12.08 4.29 14.14
N ILE A 525 12.23 3.84 15.36
CA ILE A 525 11.46 4.36 16.51
C ILE A 525 12.17 5.63 16.97
N GLU A 526 11.48 6.78 16.89
CA GLU A 526 12.04 8.04 17.36
C GLU A 526 12.07 8.09 18.89
N ARG A 527 10.97 7.70 19.51
CA ARG A 527 10.83 7.70 20.98
C ARG A 527 9.78 6.69 21.46
N ILE A 528 9.91 6.31 22.70
CA ILE A 528 8.89 5.60 23.48
C ILE A 528 8.55 6.46 24.68
N THR A 529 7.28 6.83 24.83
CA THR A 529 6.79 7.77 25.84
C THR A 529 5.76 7.11 26.75
N GLU A 530 5.89 7.26 28.05
CA GLU A 530 4.87 6.93 29.03
C GLU A 530 3.99 8.15 29.31
N CYS A 531 2.67 7.95 29.36
CA CYS A 531 1.71 8.91 29.86
C CYS A 531 1.50 8.70 31.36
N ILE A 532 1.77 9.70 32.15
CA ILE A 532 1.54 9.69 33.60
C ILE A 532 0.34 10.59 33.88
N TYR A 533 -0.76 9.98 34.28
CA TYR A 533 -1.93 10.73 34.74
C TYR A 533 -1.58 11.45 36.05
N GLN A 534 -1.93 12.72 36.11
CA GLN A 534 -1.74 13.52 37.29
C GLN A 534 -3.10 13.71 37.98
N GLU A 535 -3.32 12.96 39.05
CA GLU A 535 -4.45 13.18 39.92
C GLU A 535 -4.33 14.54 40.61
N HIS A 536 -5.40 15.30 40.62
CA HIS A 536 -5.45 16.49 41.44
C HIS A 536 -5.58 16.07 42.92
N ASP A 537 -4.66 16.52 43.72
CA ASP A 537 -4.69 16.29 45.15
C ASP A 537 -5.74 17.20 45.80
N ASP A 538 -6.89 16.63 46.12
CA ASP A 538 -7.96 17.37 46.81
C ASP A 538 -7.54 17.77 48.24
N SER A 539 -6.56 17.10 48.82
CA SER A 539 -6.03 17.43 50.15
C SER A 539 -5.34 18.80 50.20
N ALA A 540 -4.87 19.30 49.05
CA ALA A 540 -4.28 20.64 48.95
C ALA A 540 -5.28 21.74 49.29
N LEU A 541 -6.57 21.55 48.98
CA LEU A 541 -7.65 22.49 49.33
C LEU A 541 -8.05 22.35 50.80
N GLU A 542 -8.05 21.13 51.35
CA GLU A 542 -8.40 20.85 52.74
C GLU A 542 -7.33 21.37 53.70
N ASN A 543 -6.08 21.47 53.27
CA ASN A 543 -4.94 21.94 54.05
C ASN A 543 -4.79 23.46 54.10
N ILE A 544 -5.62 24.22 53.36
CA ILE A 544 -5.58 25.68 53.38
C ILE A 544 -6.32 26.15 54.67
N GLN A 545 -5.56 26.33 55.72
CA GLN A 545 -6.09 26.89 56.98
C GLN A 545 -6.14 28.42 56.89
N SER A 546 -7.30 29.00 57.20
CA SER A 546 -7.45 30.44 57.39
C SER A 546 -7.30 30.78 58.88
N GLY A 547 -6.39 31.65 59.21
CA GLY A 547 -6.36 32.27 60.57
C GLY A 547 -7.48 33.31 60.74
N ASP A 548 -7.64 33.79 61.97
CA ASP A 548 -8.73 34.74 62.33
C ASP A 548 -8.54 36.17 61.77
N GLY A 549 -7.38 36.51 61.27
CA GLY A 549 -7.10 37.85 60.68
C GLY A 549 -7.56 38.01 59.22
N LEU A 550 -7.91 39.22 58.82
CA LEU A 550 -8.34 39.54 57.46
C LEU A 550 -7.26 39.15 56.42
N GLU A 551 -6.02 39.39 56.72
CA GLU A 551 -4.84 39.08 55.87
C GLU A 551 -4.70 37.58 55.62
N SER A 552 -4.79 36.78 56.68
CA SER A 552 -4.75 35.31 56.59
C SER A 552 -5.94 34.72 55.79
N LYS A 553 -7.14 35.33 55.92
CA LYS A 553 -8.31 34.95 55.14
C LYS A 553 -8.16 35.30 53.66
N MET A 554 -7.52 36.43 53.32
CA MET A 554 -7.22 36.81 51.95
C MET A 554 -6.14 35.89 51.33
N ASP A 555 -5.10 35.55 52.04
CA ASP A 555 -4.07 34.61 51.56
C ASP A 555 -4.65 33.22 51.29
N ALA A 556 -5.52 32.73 52.17
CA ALA A 556 -6.23 31.48 51.97
C ALA A 556 -7.13 31.53 50.72
N LEU A 557 -7.87 32.61 50.50
CA LEU A 557 -8.71 32.83 49.32
C LEU A 557 -7.87 32.89 48.04
N ILE A 558 -6.71 33.54 48.05
CA ILE A 558 -5.78 33.63 46.93
C ILE A 558 -5.22 32.23 46.60
N ALA A 559 -4.85 31.46 47.63
CA ALA A 559 -4.37 30.10 47.46
C ALA A 559 -5.45 29.17 46.87
N ILE A 560 -6.69 29.24 47.37
CA ILE A 560 -7.83 28.51 46.79
C ILE A 560 -8.06 28.90 45.33
N LYS A 561 -8.06 30.20 45.04
CA LYS A 561 -8.26 30.68 43.68
C LYS A 561 -7.14 30.27 42.72
N LYS A 562 -5.91 30.31 43.19
CA LYS A 562 -4.74 29.83 42.45
C LYS A 562 -4.87 28.34 42.13
N GLU A 563 -5.25 27.54 43.11
CA GLU A 563 -5.47 26.11 42.95
C GLU A 563 -6.64 25.82 41.98
N GLU A 564 -7.75 26.53 42.09
CA GLU A 564 -8.88 26.43 41.19
C GLU A 564 -8.50 26.78 39.73
N ILE A 565 -7.67 27.81 39.54
CA ILE A 565 -7.15 28.18 38.21
C ILE A 565 -6.22 27.09 37.68
N LEU A 566 -5.30 26.60 38.47
CA LEU A 566 -4.38 25.50 38.11
C LEU A 566 -5.16 24.22 37.75
N ARG A 567 -6.22 23.90 38.48
CA ARG A 567 -7.13 22.80 38.14
C ARG A 567 -7.83 23.00 36.82
N LYS A 568 -8.26 24.22 36.49
CA LYS A 568 -8.97 24.53 35.23
C LYS A 568 -8.02 24.61 34.02
N THR A 569 -6.81 25.10 34.20
CA THR A 569 -5.87 25.42 33.13
C THR A 569 -4.68 24.46 33.04
N GLY A 570 -4.36 23.76 34.15
CA GLY A 570 -3.24 22.79 34.20
C GLY A 570 -3.52 21.53 33.38
N ARG A 571 -2.46 20.95 32.83
CA ARG A 571 -2.55 19.62 32.21
C ARG A 571 -2.82 18.56 33.27
N VAL A 572 -3.59 17.56 32.90
CA VAL A 572 -3.89 16.39 33.75
C VAL A 572 -2.95 15.22 33.49
N TRP A 573 -1.92 15.41 32.68
CA TRP A 573 -0.95 14.40 32.33
C TRP A 573 0.45 14.98 32.13
N LYS A 574 1.44 14.14 32.36
CA LYS A 574 2.86 14.39 32.09
C LYS A 574 3.38 13.31 31.14
N ASP A 575 4.13 13.71 30.14
CA ASP A 575 4.87 12.82 29.25
C ASP A 575 6.24 12.51 29.83
N ARG A 576 6.66 11.25 29.74
CA ARG A 576 7.97 10.76 30.16
C ARG A 576 8.57 9.93 29.03
N ASN A 577 9.68 10.40 28.45
CA ASN A 577 10.40 9.64 27.45
C ASN A 577 11.24 8.55 28.11
N ILE A 578 10.91 7.31 27.79
CA ILE A 578 11.60 6.11 28.28
C ILE A 578 12.80 5.77 27.39
N VAL A 579 12.61 5.88 26.08
CA VAL A 579 13.62 5.63 25.05
C VAL A 579 13.59 6.73 24.02
N GLU A 580 14.76 7.19 23.60
CA GLU A 580 14.92 8.10 22.46
C GLU A 580 15.98 7.59 21.49
N TYR A 581 15.78 7.89 20.22
CA TYR A 581 16.77 7.67 19.17
C TYR A 581 17.56 8.95 18.93
N ARG A 582 18.89 8.88 19.13
CA ARG A 582 19.80 10.00 18.90
C ARG A 582 21.04 9.51 18.17
N ASP A 583 21.39 10.16 17.08
CA ASP A 583 22.65 9.94 16.33
C ASP A 583 22.96 8.46 16.02
N GLY A 584 21.96 7.70 15.60
CA GLY A 584 22.15 6.29 15.22
C GLY A 584 22.02 5.30 16.38
N LYS A 585 21.71 5.75 17.60
CA LYS A 585 21.68 4.93 18.81
C LYS A 585 20.40 5.12 19.62
N TYR A 586 19.89 4.04 20.19
CA TYR A 586 18.82 4.10 21.18
C TYR A 586 19.37 4.33 22.59
N ILE A 587 18.83 5.33 23.26
CA ILE A 587 19.25 5.77 24.60
C ILE A 587 18.11 5.52 25.58
N ALA A 588 18.41 4.87 26.69
CA ALA A 588 17.53 4.79 27.84
C ALA A 588 17.51 6.15 28.55
N CYS A 589 16.34 6.79 28.59
CA CYS A 589 16.14 8.09 29.23
C CYS A 589 15.60 7.91 30.65
N GLU A 590 14.36 8.32 30.88
CA GLU A 590 13.75 8.13 32.19
C GLU A 590 13.24 6.68 32.36
N PRO A 591 13.27 6.11 33.60
CA PRO A 591 12.68 4.79 33.81
C PRO A 591 11.15 4.86 33.77
N LEU A 592 10.50 3.72 33.51
CA LEU A 592 9.06 3.58 33.71
C LEU A 592 8.65 3.94 35.16
N SER A 593 7.45 4.48 35.31
CA SER A 593 6.91 4.76 36.65
C SER A 593 6.76 3.48 37.47
N LYS A 594 6.92 3.59 38.81
CA LYS A 594 6.75 2.47 39.74
C LYS A 594 5.38 1.82 39.56
N GLU A 595 4.35 2.63 39.42
CA GLU A 595 2.99 2.17 39.24
C GLU A 595 2.86 1.32 37.97
N LYS A 596 3.42 1.80 36.84
CA LYS A 596 3.37 1.08 35.55
C LYS A 596 4.11 -0.26 35.63
N VAL A 597 5.28 -0.27 36.22
CA VAL A 597 6.06 -1.50 36.44
C VAL A 597 5.30 -2.49 37.30
N HIS A 598 4.69 -2.04 38.41
CA HIS A 598 3.88 -2.89 39.29
C HIS A 598 2.68 -3.48 38.53
N GLN A 599 1.95 -2.68 37.78
CA GLN A 599 0.82 -3.12 36.94
C GLN A 599 1.26 -4.18 35.90
N MET A 600 2.42 -4.01 35.27
CA MET A 600 2.95 -4.98 34.31
C MET A 600 3.35 -6.30 34.96
N LEU A 601 4.07 -6.21 36.09
CA LEU A 601 4.54 -7.38 36.85
C LEU A 601 3.38 -8.23 37.37
N SER A 602 2.27 -7.60 37.79
CA SER A 602 1.09 -8.32 38.32
C SER A 602 0.38 -9.21 37.28
N ILE A 603 0.56 -8.92 35.98
CA ILE A 603 -0.09 -9.67 34.88
C ILE A 603 0.87 -10.68 34.26
N MET A 604 2.18 -10.40 34.30
CA MET A 604 3.18 -11.26 33.64
C MET A 604 3.32 -12.62 34.35
N PRO A 605 3.51 -13.71 33.60
CA PRO A 605 3.98 -14.97 34.15
C PRO A 605 5.33 -14.78 34.88
N PRO A 606 5.64 -15.57 35.92
CA PRO A 606 6.85 -15.39 36.76
C PRO A 606 8.15 -15.29 35.96
N LYS A 607 8.33 -16.12 34.94
CA LYS A 607 9.51 -16.09 34.04
C LYS A 607 9.63 -14.77 33.27
N ASP A 608 8.53 -14.25 32.77
CA ASP A 608 8.54 -12.97 32.05
C ASP A 608 8.73 -11.78 33.00
N ALA A 609 8.15 -11.86 34.18
CA ALA A 609 8.37 -10.87 35.26
C ALA A 609 9.83 -10.78 35.68
N ASP A 610 10.52 -11.92 35.86
CA ASP A 610 11.95 -11.94 36.20
C ASP A 610 12.82 -11.38 35.06
N ASN A 611 12.51 -11.75 33.82
CA ASN A 611 13.19 -11.19 32.64
C ASN A 611 12.98 -9.67 32.55
N PHE A 612 11.78 -9.18 32.83
CA PHE A 612 11.48 -7.75 32.84
C PHE A 612 12.26 -7.02 33.93
N ARG A 613 12.36 -7.56 35.18
CA ARG A 613 13.18 -6.98 36.23
C ARG A 613 14.66 -6.90 35.86
N MET A 614 15.20 -7.98 35.26
CA MET A 614 16.59 -7.99 34.75
C MET A 614 16.80 -6.94 33.67
N PHE A 615 15.84 -6.79 32.74
CA PHE A 615 15.89 -5.78 31.69
C PHE A 615 15.89 -4.36 32.25
N LEU A 616 14.99 -4.04 33.21
CA LEU A 616 14.96 -2.73 33.89
C LEU A 616 16.27 -2.44 34.59
N LYS A 617 16.83 -3.43 35.30
CA LYS A 617 18.13 -3.29 35.97
C LYS A 617 19.28 -3.04 35.01
N LYS A 618 19.27 -3.70 33.83
CA LYS A 618 20.29 -3.52 32.77
C LYS A 618 20.35 -2.08 32.30
N TYR A 619 19.20 -1.43 32.09
CA TYR A 619 19.13 -0.13 31.44
C TYR A 619 18.97 1.06 32.36
N TRP A 620 18.35 0.90 33.54
CA TRP A 620 18.10 1.98 34.51
C TRP A 620 18.71 1.73 35.90
N GLY A 621 19.51 0.67 36.03
CA GLY A 621 20.23 0.40 37.25
C GLY A 621 19.33 -0.02 38.40
N ASN A 622 19.70 0.39 39.65
CA ASN A 622 18.98 0.01 40.86
C ASN A 622 17.83 0.96 41.21
N VAL A 623 16.98 1.29 40.24
CA VAL A 623 15.70 1.93 40.58
C VAL A 623 14.89 0.90 41.36
N SER A 624 14.63 1.15 42.66
CA SER A 624 13.79 0.29 43.48
C SER A 624 12.35 0.39 42.97
N TYR A 625 11.82 -0.72 42.55
CA TYR A 625 10.42 -0.90 42.13
C TYR A 625 9.61 -1.65 43.20
N ASP A 626 10.20 -1.81 44.39
CA ASP A 626 9.56 -2.38 45.59
C ASP A 626 8.63 -1.37 46.26
#